data_5b234e39e4f6292021cfe830bca014ab
#
_entry.id   5b234e39e4f6292021cfe830bca014ab
#
_cell.length_a   1.000
_cell.length_b   1.000
_cell.length_c   1.000
_cell.angle_alpha   90.00
_cell.angle_beta   90.00
_cell.angle_gamma   90.00
#
_symmetry.space_group_name_H-M   'P 1'
#
loop_
_entity.id
_entity.type
_entity.pdbx_description
1 polymer ?
#
loop_
_entity_poly.entity_id
_entity_poly.type
_entity_poly.pdbx_seq_one_letter_code
_entity_poly.pdbx_strand_id
1 'polypeptide(L)'
;MKIRTVRLADLAAIAAIQTASPEASQWNPADYLKHDCRVAEVKGCTAGFLVIREVGPGEREILNLAVDPAERRTGVARALLADALASAKSAWFLEVRASNAAAIRLYESAGFEQAGRRSGYYQEPAEEAIVMRIFS
;
A
#
# COMPACT_ATOMS: atom_id res chain seq x y z
N MET A 1 0.54 15.49 10.23
CA MET A 1 0.11 14.53 9.19
C MET A 1 -1.36 14.22 9.36
N LYS A 2 -2.09 14.23 8.26
CA LYS A 2 -3.53 13.94 8.25
C LYS A 2 -3.78 12.81 7.26
N ILE A 3 -4.52 11.79 7.70
CA ILE A 3 -4.93 10.69 6.81
C ILE A 3 -6.41 10.86 6.49
N ARG A 4 -6.73 10.82 5.22
CA ARG A 4 -8.08 11.06 4.73
C ARG A 4 -8.36 10.24 3.47
N THR A 5 -9.63 10.20 3.06
CA THR A 5 -10.03 9.55 1.81
C THR A 5 -9.48 10.32 0.60
N VAL A 6 -9.12 9.60 -0.44
CA VAL A 6 -8.65 10.16 -1.71
C VAL A 6 -9.70 11.09 -2.33
N ARG A 7 -9.22 12.13 -3.01
CA ARG A 7 -10.05 13.04 -3.82
C ARG A 7 -9.53 13.03 -5.26
N LEU A 8 -10.37 13.43 -6.19
CA LEU A 8 -9.96 13.52 -7.59
C LEU A 8 -8.69 14.36 -7.77
N ALA A 9 -8.56 15.45 -7.00
CA ALA A 9 -7.39 16.33 -7.05
C ALA A 9 -6.08 15.66 -6.60
N ASP A 10 -6.14 14.52 -5.91
CA ASP A 10 -4.96 13.80 -5.45
C ASP A 10 -4.32 12.93 -6.53
N LEU A 11 -5.04 12.62 -7.61
CA LEU A 11 -4.58 11.62 -8.58
C LEU A 11 -3.25 11.98 -9.26
N ALA A 12 -3.00 13.26 -9.51
CA ALA A 12 -1.73 13.69 -10.11
C ALA A 12 -0.57 13.41 -9.15
N ALA A 13 -0.73 13.71 -7.86
CA ALA A 13 0.29 13.44 -6.85
C ALA A 13 0.51 11.95 -6.66
N ILE A 14 -0.56 11.15 -6.64
CA ILE A 14 -0.48 9.69 -6.55
C ILE A 14 0.29 9.13 -7.73
N ALA A 15 0.01 9.60 -8.95
CA ALA A 15 0.73 9.16 -10.15
C ALA A 15 2.23 9.46 -10.04
N ALA A 16 2.58 10.64 -9.55
CA ALA A 16 3.98 11.05 -9.38
C ALA A 16 4.69 10.17 -8.33
N ILE A 17 4.03 9.90 -7.21
CA ILE A 17 4.58 9.04 -6.15
C ILE A 17 4.79 7.62 -6.68
N GLN A 18 3.82 7.09 -7.41
CA GLN A 18 3.88 5.75 -7.97
C GLN A 18 5.02 5.62 -8.98
N THR A 19 5.19 6.60 -9.85
CA THR A 19 6.29 6.66 -10.82
C THR A 19 7.65 6.70 -10.11
N ALA A 20 7.73 7.42 -8.99
CA ALA A 20 8.96 7.53 -8.20
C ALA A 20 9.22 6.30 -7.32
N SER A 21 8.32 5.32 -7.33
CA SER A 21 8.38 4.12 -6.50
C SER A 21 8.25 2.87 -7.38
N PRO A 22 9.28 2.57 -8.20
CA PRO A 22 9.18 1.47 -9.18
C PRO A 22 8.97 0.10 -8.55
N GLU A 23 9.32 -0.08 -7.28
CA GLU A 23 9.09 -1.31 -6.51
C GLU A 23 7.63 -1.48 -6.09
N ALA A 24 6.83 -0.41 -6.11
CA ALA A 24 5.40 -0.47 -5.82
C ALA A 24 4.62 -0.91 -7.06
N SER A 25 3.39 -1.33 -6.88
CA SER A 25 2.52 -1.71 -7.99
C SER A 25 2.23 -0.49 -8.88
N GLN A 26 2.24 -0.71 -10.18
CA GLN A 26 2.06 0.36 -11.17
C GLN A 26 0.67 0.25 -11.79
N TRP A 27 -0.34 0.76 -11.09
CA TRP A 27 -1.72 0.73 -11.53
C TRP A 27 -2.12 2.10 -12.08
N ASN A 28 -3.22 2.15 -12.85
CA ASN A 28 -3.79 3.42 -13.26
C ASN A 28 -4.40 4.10 -12.03
N PRO A 29 -3.90 5.29 -11.61
CA PRO A 29 -4.41 5.95 -10.41
C PRO A 29 -5.91 6.23 -10.43
N ALA A 30 -6.52 6.41 -11.59
CA ALA A 30 -7.97 6.63 -11.69
C ALA A 30 -8.76 5.43 -11.15
N ASP A 31 -8.21 4.22 -11.21
CA ASP A 31 -8.87 3.03 -10.69
C ASP A 31 -8.96 3.04 -9.17
N TYR A 32 -8.09 3.80 -8.49
CA TYR A 32 -8.11 3.89 -7.04
C TYR A 32 -9.36 4.56 -6.49
N LEU A 33 -10.06 5.35 -7.29
CA LEU A 33 -11.34 5.95 -6.89
C LEU A 33 -12.44 4.90 -6.69
N LYS A 34 -12.27 3.71 -7.24
CA LYS A 34 -13.21 2.59 -7.12
C LYS A 34 -12.99 1.76 -5.85
N HIS A 35 -11.92 2.04 -5.13
CA HIS A 35 -11.52 1.30 -3.95
C HIS A 35 -11.43 2.23 -2.75
N ASP A 36 -11.19 1.67 -1.56
CA ASP A 36 -10.89 2.45 -0.38
C ASP A 36 -9.43 2.92 -0.48
N CYS A 37 -9.24 4.11 -1.00
CA CYS A 37 -7.92 4.72 -1.15
C CYS A 37 -7.78 5.85 -0.14
N ARG A 38 -6.72 5.78 0.65
CA ARG A 38 -6.39 6.78 1.68
C ARG A 38 -5.12 7.48 1.33
N VAL A 39 -5.08 8.78 1.62
CA VAL A 39 -3.89 9.59 1.41
C VAL A 39 -3.42 10.18 2.73
N ALA A 40 -2.11 10.31 2.86
CA ALA A 40 -1.49 11.02 3.96
C ALA A 40 -1.10 12.40 3.46
N GLU A 41 -1.62 13.41 4.13
CA GLU A 41 -1.36 14.80 3.81
C GLU A 41 -0.37 15.37 4.83
N VAL A 42 0.74 15.91 4.34
CA VAL A 42 1.76 16.56 5.17
C VAL A 42 1.94 17.98 4.64
N LYS A 43 1.72 18.97 5.51
CA LYS A 43 1.84 20.40 5.15
C LYS A 43 1.01 20.75 3.91
N GLY A 44 -0.20 20.19 3.81
CA GLY A 44 -1.11 20.46 2.70
C GLY A 44 -0.80 19.72 1.41
N CYS A 45 0.22 18.85 1.40
CA CYS A 45 0.62 18.08 0.21
C CYS A 45 0.38 16.60 0.43
N THR A 46 0.02 15.88 -0.64
CA THR A 46 -0.10 14.43 -0.61
C THR A 46 1.27 13.81 -0.50
N ALA A 47 1.55 13.15 0.61
CA ALA A 47 2.86 12.55 0.91
C ALA A 47 2.91 11.05 0.66
N GLY A 48 1.77 10.38 0.61
CA GLY A 48 1.69 8.95 0.39
C GLY A 48 0.24 8.49 0.24
N PHE A 49 0.06 7.24 -0.16
CA PHE A 49 -1.27 6.67 -0.32
C PHE A 49 -1.27 5.17 -0.05
N LEU A 50 -2.45 4.66 0.30
CA LEU A 50 -2.68 3.23 0.52
C LEU A 50 -4.02 2.86 -0.07
N VAL A 51 -4.08 1.76 -0.80
CA VAL A 51 -5.30 1.29 -1.49
C VAL A 51 -5.74 -0.03 -0.91
N ILE A 52 -7.00 -0.12 -0.52
CA ILE A 52 -7.62 -1.31 0.06
C ILE A 52 -8.73 -1.80 -0.88
N ARG A 53 -8.78 -3.10 -1.09
CA ARG A 53 -9.89 -3.76 -1.79
C ARG A 53 -10.55 -4.75 -0.84
N GLU A 54 -11.87 -4.66 -0.69
CA GLU A 54 -12.64 -5.69 0.00
C GLU A 54 -12.87 -6.84 -0.98
N VAL A 55 -12.41 -8.04 -0.61
CA VAL A 55 -12.49 -9.22 -1.49
C VAL A 55 -13.55 -10.22 -1.06
N GLY A 56 -14.16 -10.00 0.10
CA GLY A 56 -15.23 -10.84 0.63
C GLY A 56 -15.57 -10.40 2.05
N PRO A 57 -16.62 -10.97 2.68
CA PRO A 57 -16.95 -10.62 4.06
C PRO A 57 -15.76 -10.91 4.98
N GLY A 58 -15.28 -9.89 5.66
CA GLY A 58 -14.17 -10.02 6.59
C GLY A 58 -12.81 -10.26 5.95
N GLU A 59 -12.66 -10.04 4.65
CA GLU A 59 -11.39 -10.18 3.94
C GLU A 59 -11.05 -8.93 3.16
N ARG A 60 -9.85 -8.41 3.36
CA ARG A 60 -9.35 -7.20 2.69
C ARG A 60 -7.95 -7.39 2.18
N GLU A 61 -7.68 -6.79 1.04
CA GLU A 61 -6.36 -6.81 0.41
C GLU A 61 -5.79 -5.41 0.34
N ILE A 62 -4.52 -5.25 0.70
CA ILE A 62 -3.78 -4.01 0.42
C ILE A 62 -3.23 -4.14 -0.98
N LEU A 63 -3.75 -3.33 -1.91
CA LEU A 63 -3.35 -3.35 -3.31
C LEU A 63 -2.07 -2.57 -3.56
N ASN A 64 -1.86 -1.49 -2.84
CA ASN A 64 -0.68 -0.67 -3.00
C ASN A 64 -0.46 0.22 -1.78
N LEU A 65 0.79 0.57 -1.54
CA LEU A 65 1.22 1.50 -0.51
C LEU A 65 2.52 2.14 -0.99
N ALA A 66 2.52 3.44 -1.14
CA ALA A 66 3.71 4.16 -1.56
C ALA A 66 3.78 5.54 -0.93
N VAL A 67 5.00 6.03 -0.74
CA VAL A 67 5.29 7.31 -0.08
C VAL A 67 6.21 8.12 -0.98
N ASP A 68 5.95 9.43 -1.05
CA ASP A 68 6.82 10.37 -1.74
C ASP A 68 8.25 10.18 -1.23
N PRO A 69 9.25 10.04 -2.12
CA PRO A 69 10.64 9.88 -1.67
C PRO A 69 11.11 10.96 -0.69
N ALA A 70 10.62 12.18 -0.82
CA ALA A 70 10.96 13.28 0.10
C ALA A 70 10.44 13.08 1.51
N GLU A 71 9.43 12.21 1.68
CA GLU A 71 8.78 11.95 2.96
C GLU A 71 9.09 10.56 3.51
N ARG A 72 10.00 9.83 2.89
CA ARG A 72 10.41 8.52 3.38
C ARG A 72 11.13 8.66 4.72
N ARG A 73 10.98 7.63 5.58
CA ARG A 73 11.54 7.57 6.94
C ARG A 73 10.94 8.59 7.90
N THR A 74 9.80 9.18 7.56
CA THR A 74 9.08 10.11 8.45
C THR A 74 7.85 9.47 9.10
N GLY A 75 7.64 8.17 8.87
CA GLY A 75 6.54 7.43 9.46
C GLY A 75 5.23 7.49 8.67
N VAL A 76 5.23 8.01 7.46
CA VAL A 76 4.01 8.13 6.63
C VAL A 76 3.44 6.74 6.27
N ALA A 77 4.27 5.83 5.80
CA ALA A 77 3.82 4.48 5.43
C ALA A 77 3.26 3.73 6.65
N ARG A 78 3.96 3.83 7.77
CA ARG A 78 3.53 3.19 9.02
C ARG A 78 2.20 3.75 9.50
N ALA A 79 1.99 5.05 9.39
CA ALA A 79 0.75 5.70 9.80
C ALA A 79 -0.42 5.30 8.89
N LEU A 80 -0.20 5.24 7.57
CA LEU A 80 -1.20 4.79 6.61
C LEU A 80 -1.62 3.34 6.91
N LEU A 81 -0.64 2.48 7.16
CA LEU A 81 -0.90 1.06 7.45
C LEU A 81 -1.65 0.90 8.77
N ALA A 82 -1.25 1.61 9.81
CA ALA A 82 -1.94 1.56 11.11
C ALA A 82 -3.39 2.05 10.99
N ASP A 83 -3.61 3.12 10.25
CA ASP A 83 -4.96 3.65 10.00
C ASP A 83 -5.83 2.63 9.27
N ALA A 84 -5.29 1.98 8.24
CA ALA A 84 -5.99 0.95 7.49
C ALA A 84 -6.40 -0.22 8.40
N LEU A 85 -5.44 -0.77 9.14
CA LEU A 85 -5.69 -1.93 10.00
C LEU A 85 -6.68 -1.63 11.12
N ALA A 86 -6.70 -0.39 11.61
CA ALA A 86 -7.65 0.03 12.65
C ALA A 86 -9.06 0.27 12.10
N SER A 87 -9.22 0.41 10.79
CA SER A 87 -10.51 0.76 10.17
C SER A 87 -11.52 -0.38 10.16
N ALA A 88 -11.04 -1.62 10.23
CA ALA A 88 -11.94 -2.79 10.22
C ALA A 88 -11.21 -4.01 10.75
N LYS A 89 -11.92 -4.81 11.54
CA LYS A 89 -11.45 -6.14 11.89
C LYS A 89 -11.62 -7.04 10.70
N SER A 90 -10.53 -7.64 10.25
CA SER A 90 -10.53 -8.38 8.99
C SER A 90 -9.32 -9.30 8.91
N ALA A 91 -9.42 -10.29 8.02
CA ALA A 91 -8.25 -10.97 7.51
C ALA A 91 -7.66 -10.06 6.42
N TRP A 92 -6.47 -9.56 6.65
CA TRP A 92 -5.77 -8.70 5.71
C TRP A 92 -4.68 -9.47 5.00
N PHE A 93 -4.53 -9.26 3.72
CA PHE A 93 -3.41 -9.86 2.97
C PHE A 93 -2.90 -8.89 1.93
N LEU A 94 -1.72 -9.18 1.43
CA LEU A 94 -1.07 -8.42 0.37
C LEU A 94 -0.07 -9.29 -0.38
N GLU A 95 0.33 -8.82 -1.53
CA GLU A 95 1.41 -9.42 -2.30
C GLU A 95 2.47 -8.34 -2.53
N VAL A 96 3.74 -8.69 -2.34
CA VAL A 96 4.87 -7.75 -2.44
C VAL A 96 6.01 -8.43 -3.17
N ARG A 97 6.76 -7.65 -3.98
CA ARG A 97 7.95 -8.17 -4.66
C ARG A 97 8.94 -8.73 -3.65
N ALA A 98 9.48 -9.90 -3.93
CA ALA A 98 10.44 -10.56 -3.03
C ALA A 98 11.66 -9.67 -2.76
N SER A 99 12.07 -8.84 -3.71
CA SER A 99 13.20 -7.93 -3.57
C SER A 99 12.89 -6.68 -2.76
N ASN A 100 11.61 -6.39 -2.50
CA ASN A 100 11.22 -5.18 -1.76
C ASN A 100 11.38 -5.39 -0.25
N ALA A 101 12.63 -5.45 0.20
CA ALA A 101 12.95 -5.74 1.60
C ALA A 101 12.40 -4.69 2.57
N ALA A 102 12.38 -3.42 2.16
CA ALA A 102 11.87 -2.34 3.01
C ALA A 102 10.38 -2.49 3.28
N ALA A 103 9.59 -2.83 2.25
CA ALA A 103 8.17 -3.05 2.41
C ALA A 103 7.88 -4.30 3.27
N ILE A 104 8.61 -5.38 3.02
CA ILE A 104 8.46 -6.62 3.80
C ILE A 104 8.71 -6.34 5.29
N ARG A 105 9.78 -5.60 5.61
CA ARG A 105 10.07 -5.23 7.00
C ARG A 105 8.98 -4.36 7.61
N LEU A 106 8.43 -3.42 6.83
CA LEU A 106 7.32 -2.58 7.29
C LEU A 106 6.11 -3.43 7.66
N TYR A 107 5.70 -4.34 6.77
CA TYR A 107 4.56 -5.21 7.03
C TYR A 107 4.81 -6.15 8.20
N GLU A 108 5.99 -6.72 8.29
CA GLU A 108 6.36 -7.57 9.43
C GLU A 108 6.29 -6.79 10.75
N SER A 109 6.75 -5.54 10.76
CA SER A 109 6.69 -4.71 11.97
C SER A 109 5.24 -4.40 12.40
N ALA A 110 4.29 -4.46 11.48
CA ALA A 110 2.87 -4.27 11.77
C ALA A 110 2.17 -5.58 12.18
N GLY A 111 2.88 -6.71 12.12
CA GLY A 111 2.36 -8.01 12.51
C GLY A 111 2.03 -8.96 11.38
N PHE A 112 2.24 -8.55 10.13
CA PHE A 112 2.03 -9.46 8.99
C PHE A 112 3.06 -10.58 9.02
N GLU A 113 2.65 -11.76 8.61
CA GLU A 113 3.51 -12.93 8.46
C GLU A 113 3.51 -13.39 7.02
N GLN A 114 4.63 -13.94 6.57
CA GLN A 114 4.72 -14.52 5.24
C GLN A 114 3.88 -15.80 5.21
N ALA A 115 2.98 -15.89 4.24
CA ALA A 115 2.05 -17.00 4.11
C ALA A 115 2.27 -17.83 2.86
N GLY A 116 3.08 -17.36 1.91
CA GLY A 116 3.34 -18.09 0.69
C GLY A 116 4.10 -17.25 -0.33
N ARG A 117 4.31 -17.84 -1.51
CA ARG A 117 4.99 -17.22 -2.64
C ARG A 117 4.25 -17.52 -3.92
N ARG A 118 4.25 -16.55 -4.84
CA ARG A 118 3.73 -16.74 -6.21
C ARG A 118 4.87 -16.55 -7.18
N SER A 119 5.34 -17.64 -7.77
CA SER A 119 6.44 -17.65 -8.73
C SER A 119 6.03 -16.91 -10.00
N GLY A 120 6.91 -16.03 -10.51
CA GLY A 120 6.68 -15.33 -11.76
C GLY A 120 5.50 -14.39 -11.77
N TYR A 121 5.01 -13.96 -10.61
CA TYR A 121 3.84 -13.09 -10.52
C TYR A 121 4.08 -11.73 -11.16
N TYR A 122 5.24 -11.12 -10.89
CA TYR A 122 5.62 -9.85 -11.50
C TYR A 122 6.36 -10.10 -12.82
N GLN A 123 6.10 -9.26 -13.81
CA GLN A 123 6.62 -9.45 -15.16
C GLN A 123 7.78 -8.52 -15.52
N GLU A 124 7.87 -7.35 -14.93
CA GLU A 124 8.90 -6.37 -15.28
C GLU A 124 9.50 -5.71 -14.03
N PRO A 125 10.65 -6.23 -13.52
CA PRO A 125 11.25 -7.51 -13.91
C PRO A 125 10.46 -8.70 -13.42
N ALA A 126 10.67 -9.87 -14.05
CA ALA A 126 10.07 -11.11 -13.60
C ALA A 126 10.56 -11.45 -12.19
N GLU A 127 9.65 -11.71 -11.28
CA GLU A 127 9.98 -11.86 -9.88
C GLU A 127 8.86 -12.58 -9.13
N GLU A 128 9.22 -13.27 -8.04
CA GLU A 128 8.23 -13.83 -7.13
C GLU A 128 7.52 -12.74 -6.34
N ALA A 129 6.25 -13.00 -6.03
CA ALA A 129 5.51 -12.26 -5.01
C ALA A 129 5.57 -13.03 -3.69
N ILE A 130 5.80 -12.30 -2.61
CA ILE A 130 5.63 -12.82 -1.25
C ILE A 130 4.21 -12.47 -0.82
N VAL A 131 3.45 -13.47 -0.40
CA VAL A 131 2.10 -13.28 0.14
C VAL A 131 2.23 -13.10 1.65
N MET A 132 1.65 -12.04 2.19
CA MET A 132 1.69 -11.76 3.63
C MET A 132 0.28 -11.61 4.17
N ARG A 133 0.06 -11.99 5.42
CA ARG A 133 -1.25 -12.01 6.06
C ARG A 133 -1.19 -11.56 7.51
N ILE A 134 -2.32 -10.99 7.97
CA ILE A 134 -2.55 -10.71 9.38
C ILE A 134 -4.07 -10.76 9.65
N PHE A 135 -4.43 -11.18 10.85
CA PHE A 135 -5.77 -10.94 11.39
C PHE A 135 -5.71 -9.74 12.31
N SER A 136 -6.61 -8.78 12.06
CA SER A 136 -6.61 -7.56 12.85
C SER A 136 -8.05 -7.11 13.16
#